data_2302723e7d0f98aef23e7ca0f7faa68e
#
_entry.id   2302723e7d0f98aef23e7ca0f7faa68e
#
_cell.length_a   1.000
_cell.length_b   1.000
_cell.length_c   1.000
_cell.angle_alpha   90.00
_cell.angle_beta   90.00
_cell.angle_gamma   90.00
#
_symmetry.space_group_name_H-M   'P 1'
#
loop_
_entity.id
_entity.type
_entity.pdbx_description
1 polymer ?
#
loop_
_entity_poly.entity_id
_entity_poly.type
_entity_poly.pdbx_seq_one_letter_code
_entity_poly.pdbx_strand_id
1 'polypeptide(L)'
;MAADAPYFDTSYLVRLYLGDPGFAAVRELAGTAATVASAWHAQAETVAAFHRAFRDGRLQRDAYLNALEQFTTDSKAGMFQWLPLTDRIQQRLEQVFRNATKPVFLRAADALHLACAAGHGWRAVYSNDRHLLAAAPYFGLQGINLLGKGTT
;
A
#
# COMPACT_ATOMS: atom_id res chain seq x y z
N MET A 1 0.64 -7.33 -18.23
CA MET A 1 0.39 -5.89 -18.37
C MET A 1 0.07 -5.30 -17.02
N ALA A 2 0.63 -4.14 -16.71
CA ALA A 2 0.45 -3.45 -15.44
C ALA A 2 -1.02 -3.20 -15.07
N ALA A 3 -1.91 -3.14 -16.07
CA ALA A 3 -3.31 -2.76 -15.90
C ALA A 3 -4.17 -3.75 -15.11
N ASP A 4 -3.73 -4.99 -14.94
CA ASP A 4 -4.56 -6.04 -14.35
C ASP A 4 -4.22 -6.34 -12.89
N ALA A 5 -3.11 -5.83 -12.38
CA ALA A 5 -2.72 -5.98 -10.98
C ALA A 5 -3.28 -4.82 -10.15
N PRO A 6 -4.01 -5.07 -9.04
CA PRO A 6 -4.40 -3.99 -8.16
C PRO A 6 -3.17 -3.40 -7.47
N TYR A 7 -3.14 -2.07 -7.33
CA TYR A 7 -2.11 -1.39 -6.54
C TYR A 7 -2.60 -1.27 -5.10
N PHE A 8 -1.87 -1.88 -4.18
CA PHE A 8 -2.13 -1.82 -2.74
C PHE A 8 -1.11 -0.90 -2.06
N ASP A 9 -1.60 -0.04 -1.17
CA ASP A 9 -0.72 0.58 -0.20
C ASP A 9 -0.40 -0.41 0.93
N THR A 10 0.42 0.00 1.87
CA THR A 10 0.84 -0.86 2.97
C THR A 10 -0.33 -1.31 3.85
N SER A 11 -1.37 -0.48 4.02
CA SER A 11 -2.53 -0.85 4.83
C SER A 11 -3.26 -2.09 4.27
N TYR A 12 -3.30 -2.23 2.94
CA TYR A 12 -3.87 -3.40 2.29
C TYR A 12 -2.90 -4.58 2.27
N LEU A 13 -1.61 -4.35 2.02
CA LEU A 13 -0.60 -5.41 2.05
C LEU A 13 -0.57 -6.13 3.39
N VAL A 14 -0.64 -5.39 4.48
CA VAL A 14 -0.68 -5.95 5.85
C VAL A 14 -1.87 -6.89 6.03
N ARG A 15 -3.02 -6.57 5.45
CA ARG A 15 -4.24 -7.38 5.54
C ARG A 15 -4.16 -8.70 4.76
N LEU A 16 -3.15 -8.90 3.94
CA LEU A 16 -2.88 -10.20 3.33
C LEU A 16 -2.32 -11.19 4.35
N TYR A 17 -1.75 -10.71 5.46
CA TYR A 17 -1.04 -11.53 6.44
C TYR A 17 -1.62 -11.46 7.84
N LEU A 18 -2.16 -10.32 8.23
CA LEU A 18 -2.76 -10.10 9.55
C LEU A 18 -4.28 -10.07 9.46
N GLY A 19 -4.94 -10.42 10.56
CA GLY A 19 -6.40 -10.43 10.66
C GLY A 19 -7.02 -9.08 10.99
N ASP A 20 -6.45 -7.99 10.52
CA ASP A 20 -7.02 -6.65 10.72
C ASP A 20 -8.41 -6.55 10.05
N PRO A 21 -9.33 -5.71 10.58
CA PRO A 21 -10.66 -5.59 10.00
C PRO A 21 -10.65 -5.35 8.50
N GLY A 22 -11.47 -6.08 7.76
CA GLY A 22 -11.56 -5.99 6.30
C GLY A 22 -10.61 -6.91 5.55
N PHE A 23 -9.80 -7.73 6.24
CA PHE A 23 -8.82 -8.61 5.60
C PHE A 23 -9.45 -9.56 4.57
N ALA A 24 -10.67 -10.03 4.80
CA ALA A 24 -11.33 -10.97 3.89
C ALA A 24 -11.57 -10.36 2.50
N ALA A 25 -12.07 -9.12 2.44
CA ALA A 25 -12.29 -8.41 1.18
C ALA A 25 -10.97 -8.13 0.45
N VAL A 26 -9.92 -7.79 1.17
CA VAL A 26 -8.59 -7.53 0.60
C VAL A 26 -8.01 -8.81 -0.01
N ARG A 27 -8.09 -9.92 0.71
CA ARG A 27 -7.60 -11.23 0.23
C ARG A 27 -8.40 -11.73 -0.96
N GLU A 28 -9.72 -11.49 -0.97
CA GLU A 28 -10.56 -11.84 -2.11
C GLU A 28 -10.13 -11.07 -3.36
N LEU A 29 -9.92 -9.76 -3.25
CA LEU A 29 -9.47 -8.94 -4.38
C LEU A 29 -8.09 -9.42 -4.88
N ALA A 30 -7.14 -9.66 -3.98
CA ALA A 30 -5.82 -10.17 -4.36
C ALA A 30 -5.91 -11.52 -5.08
N GLY A 31 -6.84 -12.39 -4.65
CA GLY A 31 -7.06 -13.69 -5.25
C GLY A 31 -7.63 -13.65 -6.67
N THR A 32 -8.20 -12.53 -7.10
CA THR A 32 -8.72 -12.37 -8.46
C THR A 32 -7.66 -11.98 -9.48
N ALA A 33 -6.44 -11.64 -9.02
CA ALA A 33 -5.36 -11.16 -9.86
C ALA A 33 -4.14 -12.09 -9.77
N ALA A 34 -3.34 -12.12 -10.82
CA ALA A 34 -2.11 -12.91 -10.84
C ALA A 34 -1.05 -12.35 -9.87
N THR A 35 -0.98 -11.03 -9.75
CA THR A 35 -0.04 -10.32 -8.87
C THR A 35 -0.70 -9.10 -8.25
N VAL A 36 -0.09 -8.61 -7.17
CA VAL A 36 -0.43 -7.34 -6.53
C VAL A 36 0.75 -6.40 -6.72
N ALA A 37 0.48 -5.15 -7.09
CA ALA A 37 1.51 -4.13 -7.24
C ALA A 37 1.59 -3.23 -6.02
N SER A 38 2.78 -2.78 -5.68
CA SER A 38 3.01 -1.75 -4.69
C SER A 38 4.37 -1.08 -4.92
N ALA A 39 4.63 0.02 -4.23
CA ALA A 39 5.91 0.69 -4.31
C ALA A 39 7.00 -0.10 -3.57
N TRP A 40 8.22 0.05 -4.02
CA TRP A 40 9.36 -0.69 -3.47
C TRP A 40 9.52 -0.51 -1.96
N HIS A 41 9.30 0.71 -1.46
CA HIS A 41 9.40 1.02 -0.03
C HIS A 41 8.30 0.35 0.81
N ALA A 42 7.22 -0.09 0.21
CA ALA A 42 6.15 -0.81 0.90
C ALA A 42 6.63 -2.11 1.55
N GLN A 43 7.72 -2.68 1.05
CA GLN A 43 8.34 -3.87 1.66
C GLN A 43 8.78 -3.56 3.10
N ALA A 44 9.51 -2.46 3.29
CA ALA A 44 9.95 -2.03 4.61
C ALA A 44 8.77 -1.62 5.50
N GLU A 45 7.80 -0.92 4.95
CA GLU A 45 6.61 -0.51 5.70
C GLU A 45 5.80 -1.71 6.19
N THR A 46 5.65 -2.75 5.35
CA THR A 46 4.90 -3.96 5.70
C THR A 46 5.58 -4.71 6.85
N VAL A 47 6.89 -4.90 6.76
CA VAL A 47 7.68 -5.54 7.82
C VAL A 47 7.59 -4.73 9.12
N ALA A 48 7.70 -3.41 9.03
CA ALA A 48 7.58 -2.53 10.19
C ALA A 48 6.18 -2.59 10.81
N ALA A 49 5.13 -2.73 9.99
CA ALA A 49 3.76 -2.87 10.49
C ALA A 49 3.56 -4.20 11.24
N PHE A 50 4.14 -5.31 10.77
CA PHE A 50 4.12 -6.58 11.50
C PHE A 50 4.81 -6.44 12.87
N HIS A 51 5.97 -5.80 12.89
CA HIS A 51 6.71 -5.55 14.13
C HIS A 51 5.90 -4.69 15.10
N ARG A 52 5.21 -3.65 14.60
CA ARG A 52 4.35 -2.80 15.42
C ARG A 52 3.23 -3.63 16.06
N ALA A 53 2.58 -4.50 15.29
CA ALA A 53 1.52 -5.36 15.82
C ALA A 53 2.03 -6.30 16.93
N PHE A 54 3.23 -6.83 16.77
CA PHE A 54 3.90 -7.62 17.80
C PHE A 54 4.20 -6.77 19.06
N ARG A 55 4.79 -5.61 18.86
CA ARG A 55 5.14 -4.68 19.94
C ARG A 55 3.91 -4.22 20.75
N ASP A 56 2.79 -4.00 20.05
CA ASP A 56 1.54 -3.55 20.66
C ASP A 56 0.74 -4.70 21.30
N GLY A 57 1.27 -5.92 21.27
CA GLY A 57 0.61 -7.10 21.84
C GLY A 57 -0.54 -7.67 21.00
N ARG A 58 -0.74 -7.19 19.78
CA ARG A 58 -1.78 -7.70 18.87
C ARG A 58 -1.39 -9.01 18.18
N LEU A 59 -0.09 -9.31 18.12
CA LEU A 59 0.45 -10.56 17.63
C LEU A 59 1.36 -11.18 18.65
N GLN A 60 1.25 -12.49 18.82
CA GLN A 60 2.24 -13.28 19.54
C GLN A 60 3.49 -13.45 18.69
N ARG A 61 4.63 -13.77 19.33
CA ARG A 61 5.91 -13.88 18.65
C ARG A 61 5.88 -14.86 17.47
N ASP A 62 5.28 -16.03 17.64
CA ASP A 62 5.23 -17.05 16.58
C ASP A 62 4.43 -16.56 15.37
N ALA A 63 3.29 -15.91 15.60
CA ALA A 63 2.48 -15.34 14.54
C ALA A 63 3.22 -14.22 13.81
N TYR A 64 3.97 -13.38 14.53
CA TYR A 64 4.81 -12.34 13.95
C TYR A 64 5.89 -12.92 13.03
N LEU A 65 6.62 -13.91 13.51
CA LEU A 65 7.66 -14.56 12.70
C LEU A 65 7.09 -15.29 11.49
N ASN A 66 5.93 -15.94 11.64
CA ASN A 66 5.24 -16.57 10.52
C ASN A 66 4.81 -15.58 9.45
N ALA A 67 4.31 -14.41 9.84
CA ALA A 67 3.94 -13.36 8.90
C ALA A 67 5.15 -12.87 8.11
N LEU A 68 6.28 -12.63 8.78
CA LEU A 68 7.53 -12.24 8.12
C LEU A 68 8.01 -13.29 7.13
N GLU A 69 8.00 -14.55 7.52
CA GLU A 69 8.45 -15.66 6.67
C GLU A 69 7.54 -15.82 5.46
N GLN A 70 6.23 -15.79 5.65
CA GLN A 70 5.27 -15.91 4.56
C GLN A 70 5.39 -14.75 3.57
N PHE A 71 5.54 -13.53 4.08
CA PHE A 71 5.75 -12.34 3.24
C PHE A 71 7.03 -12.47 2.38
N THR A 72 8.12 -12.95 2.98
CA THR A 72 9.37 -13.19 2.26
C THR A 72 9.20 -14.28 1.19
N THR A 73 8.53 -15.36 1.52
CA THR A 73 8.26 -16.47 0.59
C THR A 73 7.43 -15.99 -0.60
N ASP A 74 6.35 -15.26 -0.34
CA ASP A 74 5.46 -14.74 -1.39
C ASP A 74 6.18 -13.75 -2.30
N SER A 75 7.03 -12.89 -1.71
CA SER A 75 7.84 -11.94 -2.49
C SER A 75 8.80 -12.66 -3.43
N LYS A 76 9.48 -13.71 -2.96
CA LYS A 76 10.38 -14.53 -3.78
C LYS A 76 9.65 -15.32 -4.84
N ALA A 77 8.41 -15.73 -4.57
CA ALA A 77 7.57 -16.45 -5.51
C ALA A 77 6.99 -15.56 -6.63
N GLY A 78 7.23 -14.26 -6.57
CA GLY A 78 6.75 -13.31 -7.59
C GLY A 78 5.29 -12.92 -7.44
N MET A 79 4.72 -13.03 -6.25
CA MET A 79 3.33 -12.62 -6.00
C MET A 79 3.14 -11.11 -6.01
N PHE A 80 4.23 -10.35 -5.88
CA PHE A 80 4.20 -8.90 -5.87
C PHE A 80 5.01 -8.30 -7.00
N GLN A 81 4.48 -7.22 -7.58
CA GLN A 81 5.24 -6.32 -8.44
C GLN A 81 5.73 -5.16 -7.57
N TRP A 82 7.00 -5.18 -7.18
CA TRP A 82 7.61 -4.09 -6.42
C TRP A 82 8.11 -3.03 -7.38
N LEU A 83 7.36 -1.92 -7.46
CA LEU A 83 7.63 -0.85 -8.43
C LEU A 83 8.78 0.03 -7.94
N PRO A 84 9.79 0.28 -8.77
CA PRO A 84 10.94 1.07 -8.36
C PRO A 84 10.61 2.54 -8.15
N LEU A 85 11.29 3.14 -7.18
CA LEU A 85 11.24 4.58 -6.93
C LEU A 85 12.37 5.24 -7.73
N THR A 86 11.99 5.99 -8.76
CA THR A 86 12.94 6.63 -9.68
C THR A 86 13.02 8.14 -9.44
N ASP A 87 14.03 8.78 -10.00
CA ASP A 87 14.15 10.25 -9.96
C ASP A 87 12.92 10.94 -10.55
N ARG A 88 12.33 10.36 -11.59
CA ARG A 88 11.12 10.87 -12.21
C ARG A 88 9.93 10.85 -11.25
N ILE A 89 9.82 9.80 -10.44
CA ILE A 89 8.79 9.70 -9.40
C ILE A 89 9.04 10.74 -8.32
N GLN A 90 10.29 10.93 -7.90
CA GLN A 90 10.66 11.97 -6.95
C GLN A 90 10.31 13.37 -7.46
N GLN A 91 10.61 13.66 -8.72
CA GLN A 91 10.27 14.94 -9.35
C GLN A 91 8.75 15.19 -9.36
N ARG A 92 7.96 14.16 -9.66
CA ARG A 92 6.50 14.26 -9.63
C ARG A 92 5.98 14.53 -8.22
N LEU A 93 6.53 13.84 -7.24
CA LEU A 93 6.20 14.05 -5.83
C LEU A 93 6.48 15.50 -5.40
N GLU A 94 7.66 16.01 -5.73
CA GLU A 94 8.03 17.39 -5.42
C GLU A 94 7.09 18.40 -6.07
N GLN A 95 6.68 18.14 -7.30
CA GLN A 95 5.75 19.01 -8.02
C GLN A 95 4.39 19.07 -7.32
N VAL A 96 3.89 17.95 -6.82
CA VAL A 96 2.63 17.91 -6.06
C VAL A 96 2.78 18.70 -4.76
N PHE A 97 3.86 18.52 -4.01
CA PHE A 97 4.10 19.29 -2.78
C PHE A 97 4.23 20.78 -3.06
N ARG A 98 4.89 21.14 -4.15
CA ARG A 98 5.06 22.55 -4.54
C ARG A 98 3.72 23.25 -4.77
N ASN A 99 2.74 22.54 -5.29
CA ASN A 99 1.40 23.06 -5.61
C ASN A 99 0.39 22.82 -4.48
N ALA A 100 0.74 22.05 -3.45
CA ALA A 100 -0.17 21.71 -2.36
C ALA A 100 -0.46 22.95 -1.50
N THR A 101 -1.73 23.15 -1.17
CA THR A 101 -2.18 24.19 -0.27
C THR A 101 -2.08 23.74 1.19
N LYS A 102 -2.15 24.69 2.14
CA LYS A 102 -1.96 24.40 3.58
C LYS A 102 -2.85 23.29 4.16
N PRO A 103 -4.15 23.16 3.80
CA PRO A 103 -4.98 22.11 4.38
C PRO A 103 -4.70 20.71 3.85
N VAL A 104 -3.90 20.56 2.79
CA VAL A 104 -3.55 19.23 2.25
C VAL A 104 -2.64 18.52 3.24
N PHE A 105 -3.10 17.36 3.72
CA PHE A 105 -2.30 16.50 4.58
C PHE A 105 -1.71 15.37 3.75
N LEU A 106 -0.39 15.37 3.61
CA LEU A 106 0.32 14.41 2.77
C LEU A 106 1.65 14.03 3.41
N ARG A 107 1.74 12.80 3.92
CA ARG A 107 2.97 12.26 4.49
C ARG A 107 3.88 11.74 3.39
N ALA A 108 5.19 11.69 3.67
CA ALA A 108 6.20 11.27 2.69
C ALA A 108 5.92 9.87 2.12
N ALA A 109 5.64 8.88 2.98
CA ALA A 109 5.39 7.51 2.53
C ALA A 109 4.13 7.41 1.65
N ASP A 110 3.06 8.12 2.01
CA ASP A 110 1.82 8.16 1.21
C ASP A 110 2.05 8.83 -0.14
N ALA A 111 2.81 9.93 -0.16
CA ALA A 111 3.19 10.63 -1.38
C ALA A 111 4.01 9.72 -2.32
N LEU A 112 4.92 8.92 -1.76
CA LEU A 112 5.69 7.96 -2.53
C LEU A 112 4.80 6.88 -3.14
N HIS A 113 3.82 6.35 -2.40
CA HIS A 113 2.84 5.41 -2.95
C HIS A 113 2.10 6.01 -4.13
N LEU A 114 1.56 7.22 -3.97
CA LEU A 114 0.76 7.87 -5.00
C LEU A 114 1.59 8.23 -6.22
N ALA A 115 2.77 8.81 -6.02
CA ALA A 115 3.67 9.15 -7.12
C ALA A 115 4.15 7.91 -7.87
N CYS A 116 4.43 6.82 -7.14
CA CYS A 116 4.86 5.55 -7.73
C CYS A 116 3.75 4.92 -8.57
N ALA A 117 2.55 4.82 -8.03
CA ALA A 117 1.41 4.27 -8.78
C ALA A 117 1.15 5.07 -10.05
N ALA A 118 1.06 6.39 -9.95
CA ALA A 118 0.84 7.27 -11.11
C ALA A 118 1.99 7.19 -12.12
N GLY A 119 3.23 7.21 -11.65
CA GLY A 119 4.42 7.18 -12.51
C GLY A 119 4.59 5.87 -13.28
N HIS A 120 4.06 4.77 -12.77
CA HIS A 120 4.09 3.46 -13.44
C HIS A 120 2.79 3.13 -14.18
N GLY A 121 1.86 4.07 -14.31
CA GLY A 121 0.69 3.95 -15.18
C GLY A 121 -0.55 3.37 -14.52
N TRP A 122 -0.57 3.21 -13.20
CA TRP A 122 -1.79 2.85 -12.48
C TRP A 122 -2.74 4.05 -12.44
N ARG A 123 -4.04 3.77 -12.39
CA ARG A 123 -5.10 4.79 -12.33
C ARG A 123 -5.86 4.78 -11.02
N ALA A 124 -5.70 3.71 -10.24
CA ALA A 124 -6.37 3.53 -8.97
C ALA A 124 -5.39 2.95 -7.94
N VAL A 125 -5.60 3.33 -6.68
CA VAL A 125 -4.88 2.78 -5.53
C VAL A 125 -5.87 2.32 -4.49
N TYR A 126 -5.62 1.16 -3.90
CA TYR A 126 -6.44 0.61 -2.82
C TYR A 126 -5.78 0.91 -1.49
N SER A 127 -6.52 1.53 -0.59
CA SER A 127 -6.03 1.91 0.74
C SER A 127 -7.18 1.99 1.73
N ASN A 128 -6.85 1.83 3.01
CA ASN A 128 -7.74 2.13 4.14
C ASN A 128 -7.37 3.46 4.81
N ASP A 129 -6.32 4.12 4.35
CA ASP A 129 -5.87 5.39 4.94
C ASP A 129 -6.63 6.56 4.33
N ARG A 130 -7.42 7.24 5.16
CA ARG A 130 -8.24 8.39 4.72
C ARG A 130 -7.42 9.52 4.10
N HIS A 131 -6.21 9.74 4.61
CA HIS A 131 -5.35 10.82 4.11
C HIS A 131 -4.76 10.48 2.74
N LEU A 132 -4.34 9.24 2.55
CA LEU A 132 -3.88 8.77 1.24
C LEU A 132 -5.01 8.82 0.23
N LEU A 133 -6.21 8.35 0.59
CA LEU A 133 -7.38 8.38 -0.29
C LEU A 133 -7.75 9.81 -0.69
N ALA A 134 -7.72 10.74 0.26
CA ALA A 134 -8.01 12.16 0.00
C ALA A 134 -6.95 12.82 -0.90
N ALA A 135 -5.70 12.37 -0.84
CA ALA A 135 -4.59 12.92 -1.63
C ALA A 135 -4.46 12.30 -3.02
N ALA A 136 -5.05 11.14 -3.27
CA ALA A 136 -4.94 10.43 -4.56
C ALA A 136 -5.28 11.31 -5.78
N PRO A 137 -6.33 12.14 -5.77
CA PRO A 137 -6.65 13.00 -6.92
C PRO A 137 -5.54 13.98 -7.31
N TYR A 138 -4.69 14.42 -6.37
CA TYR A 138 -3.58 15.32 -6.68
C TYR A 138 -2.52 14.66 -7.58
N PHE A 139 -2.53 13.33 -7.64
CA PHE A 139 -1.65 12.54 -8.51
C PHE A 139 -2.38 11.99 -9.73
N GLY A 140 -3.63 12.40 -9.95
CA GLY A 140 -4.47 11.90 -11.04
C GLY A 140 -4.96 10.47 -10.81
N LEU A 141 -5.05 10.04 -9.56
CA LEU A 141 -5.46 8.70 -9.17
C LEU A 141 -6.83 8.68 -8.52
N GLN A 142 -7.52 7.55 -8.65
CA GLN A 142 -8.70 7.22 -7.88
C GLN A 142 -8.27 6.43 -6.63
N GLY A 143 -8.62 6.92 -5.46
CA GLY A 143 -8.48 6.18 -4.21
C GLY A 143 -9.69 5.29 -3.97
N ILE A 144 -9.48 4.01 -3.68
CA ILE A 144 -10.55 3.04 -3.46
C ILE A 144 -10.37 2.40 -2.09
N ASN A 145 -11.43 2.41 -1.30
CA ASN A 145 -11.49 1.68 -0.04
C ASN A 145 -12.64 0.67 -0.10
N LEU A 146 -12.30 -0.63 -0.09
CA LEU A 146 -13.28 -1.72 -0.09
C LEU A 146 -13.90 -1.97 1.28
N LEU A 147 -13.34 -1.37 2.34
CA LEU A 147 -13.69 -1.71 3.72
C LEU A 147 -14.92 -0.96 4.24
N GLY A 148 -15.48 -0.08 3.41
CA GLY A 148 -16.70 0.66 3.72
C GLY A 148 -16.51 1.80 4.73
N LYS A 149 -17.59 2.58 4.92
CA LYS A 149 -17.63 3.63 5.95
C LYS A 149 -17.89 2.96 7.30
N GLY A 150 -16.91 2.90 8.18
CA GLY A 150 -17.11 2.38 9.53
C GLY A 150 -15.96 1.57 10.10
N THR A 151 -14.93 1.31 9.35
CA THR A 151 -13.67 0.81 9.87
C THR A 151 -12.79 1.99 10.23
N THR A 152 -13.14 2.67 11.32
CA THR A 152 -12.29 3.66 11.96
C THR A 152 -11.24 2.96 12.79
#